data_81fcfdc87b7c5f5213fe2972d5f7f715
#
_entry.id   81fcfdc87b7c5f5213fe2972d5f7f715
#
_cell.length_a   1.000
_cell.length_b   1.000
_cell.length_c   1.000
_cell.angle_alpha   90.00
_cell.angle_beta   90.00
_cell.angle_gamma   90.00
#
_symmetry.space_group_name_H-M   'P 1'
#
loop_
_entity.id
_entity.type
_entity.pdbx_description
1 polymer ?
#
loop_
_entity_poly.entity_id
_entity_poly.type
_entity_poly.pdbx_seq_one_letter_code
_entity_poly.pdbx_strand_id
1 'polypeptide(L)'
;MKESQQVNETTSQRANINCTLSIVNCKLFSLLSLAIILLSPTSIFAQKDIELDIDVPEKWQIDSIYLTNNITHYDWWSRFNDPMLDSLINVALTNNHNLQSIEAALDKSELVYQQSKSNFYPSLSLDAQYNLSESSLNYYEETSSDANRTNGYLNAGLNASWEIDVFGKNRNNVKSNKNTYLANEANYQNAIMNLCAQVATTYFNLRSYQQQLIVANQNIESEKNILDITIARYESGLGTQLDVSQAKSVYYNTLATIPRLDAYITQCVNQLAILLGTYPSTLKDSFDDASELPSIRHIVNVGIPADVIRNR
;
A
#
# COMPACT_ATOMS: atom_id res chain seq x y z
N MET A 1 73.23 55.98 2.07
CA MET A 1 72.45 55.79 0.83
C MET A 1 72.62 54.41 0.18
N LYS A 2 73.69 53.68 0.48
CA LYS A 2 73.86 52.28 -0.05
C LYS A 2 73.18 51.19 0.78
N GLU A 3 72.95 51.38 2.06
CA GLU A 3 72.29 50.37 2.92
C GLU A 3 70.73 50.27 2.71
N SER A 4 70.10 51.36 2.33
CA SER A 4 68.64 51.35 2.09
C SER A 4 68.24 50.65 0.77
N GLN A 5 69.16 50.56 -0.19
CA GLN A 5 68.87 49.81 -1.44
C GLN A 5 69.04 48.30 -1.28
N GLN A 6 69.98 47.85 -0.44
CA GLN A 6 70.18 46.42 -0.20
C GLN A 6 69.06 45.80 0.60
N VAL A 7 68.39 46.50 1.51
CA VAL A 7 67.26 46.03 2.29
C VAL A 7 66.03 45.93 1.39
N ASN A 8 65.84 46.83 0.43
CA ASN A 8 64.67 46.75 -0.49
C ASN A 8 64.80 45.63 -1.51
N GLU A 9 65.99 45.29 -2.00
CA GLU A 9 66.19 44.17 -2.92
C GLU A 9 65.94 42.80 -2.23
N THR A 10 66.43 42.64 -0.98
CA THR A 10 66.19 41.38 -0.23
C THR A 10 64.77 41.20 0.17
N THR A 11 63.99 42.26 0.44
CA THR A 11 62.56 42.20 0.75
C THR A 11 61.74 41.87 -0.50
N SER A 12 62.09 42.46 -1.65
CA SER A 12 61.46 42.17 -2.94
C SER A 12 61.69 40.70 -3.41
N GLN A 13 62.91 40.19 -3.23
CA GLN A 13 63.23 38.80 -3.57
C GLN A 13 62.54 37.81 -2.65
N ARG A 14 62.42 38.09 -1.33
CA ARG A 14 61.63 37.23 -0.41
C ARG A 14 60.16 37.25 -0.72
N ALA A 15 59.57 38.37 -1.09
CA ALA A 15 58.14 38.43 -1.49
C ALA A 15 57.92 37.69 -2.79
N ASN A 16 58.83 37.72 -3.76
CA ASN A 16 58.70 36.98 -5.01
C ASN A 16 58.88 35.46 -4.83
N ILE A 17 59.81 35.02 -3.94
CA ILE A 17 59.99 33.59 -3.62
C ILE A 17 58.76 33.04 -2.88
N ASN A 18 58.19 33.81 -1.95
CA ASN A 18 56.96 33.37 -1.24
C ASN A 18 55.75 33.34 -2.15
N CYS A 19 55.59 34.21 -3.12
CA CYS A 19 54.51 34.22 -4.08
C CYS A 19 54.62 33.03 -5.06
N THR A 20 55.85 32.73 -5.56
CA THR A 20 56.07 31.53 -6.41
C THR A 20 55.92 30.23 -5.64
N LEU A 21 56.33 30.13 -4.37
CA LEU A 21 56.11 28.94 -3.53
C LEU A 21 54.65 28.72 -3.23
N SER A 22 53.84 29.76 -3.03
CA SER A 22 52.38 29.68 -2.83
C SER A 22 51.66 29.21 -4.07
N ILE A 23 52.07 29.68 -5.26
CA ILE A 23 51.46 29.26 -6.53
C ILE A 23 51.82 27.81 -6.87
N VAL A 24 53.06 27.38 -6.59
CA VAL A 24 53.50 25.99 -6.82
C VAL A 24 52.76 25.03 -5.86
N ASN A 25 52.62 25.41 -4.57
CA ASN A 25 51.84 24.61 -3.61
C ASN A 25 50.38 24.55 -3.98
N CYS A 26 49.76 25.61 -4.48
CA CYS A 26 48.38 25.61 -4.91
C CYS A 26 48.16 24.71 -6.14
N LYS A 27 49.10 24.72 -7.11
CA LYS A 27 49.05 23.80 -8.27
C LYS A 27 49.33 22.34 -7.87
N LEU A 28 50.27 22.10 -6.91
CA LEU A 28 50.54 20.75 -6.40
C LEU A 28 49.33 20.18 -5.63
N PHE A 29 48.68 21.00 -4.81
CA PHE A 29 47.44 20.62 -4.10
C PHE A 29 46.31 20.34 -5.07
N SER A 30 46.15 21.15 -6.13
CA SER A 30 45.16 20.93 -7.19
C SER A 30 45.42 19.64 -7.98
N LEU A 31 46.68 19.35 -8.30
CA LEU A 31 47.06 18.10 -8.97
C LEU A 31 46.93 16.87 -8.06
N LEU A 32 47.21 17.01 -6.76
CA LEU A 32 47.08 15.95 -5.77
C LEU A 32 45.60 15.63 -5.51
N SER A 33 44.74 16.65 -5.43
CA SER A 33 43.29 16.48 -5.29
C SER A 33 42.66 15.81 -6.54
N LEU A 34 43.13 16.20 -7.73
CA LEU A 34 42.71 15.58 -8.98
C LEU A 34 43.17 14.10 -9.08
N ALA A 35 44.39 13.79 -8.61
CA ALA A 35 44.92 12.43 -8.56
C ALA A 35 44.19 11.55 -7.54
N ILE A 36 43.78 12.10 -6.38
CA ILE A 36 42.99 11.41 -5.36
C ILE A 36 41.60 11.11 -5.89
N ILE A 37 40.97 11.98 -6.68
CA ILE A 37 39.69 11.78 -7.33
C ILE A 37 39.80 10.70 -8.42
N LEU A 38 40.91 10.61 -9.13
CA LEU A 38 41.16 9.60 -10.17
C LEU A 38 41.60 8.24 -9.60
N LEU A 39 42.16 8.20 -8.38
CA LEU A 39 42.57 6.98 -7.67
C LEU A 39 41.55 6.47 -6.66
N SER A 40 40.46 7.21 -6.41
CA SER A 40 39.37 6.63 -5.68
C SER A 40 38.86 5.44 -6.47
N PRO A 41 38.91 4.19 -5.94
CA PRO A 41 38.25 3.08 -6.59
C PRO A 41 36.78 3.51 -6.70
N THR A 42 36.35 3.77 -7.92
CA THR A 42 34.91 3.78 -8.19
C THR A 42 34.44 2.38 -7.82
N SER A 43 34.08 2.20 -6.57
CA SER A 43 33.22 1.11 -6.19
C SER A 43 31.93 1.39 -6.96
N ILE A 44 31.97 1.01 -8.23
CA ILE A 44 30.75 0.76 -8.98
C ILE A 44 30.09 -0.32 -8.12
N PHE A 45 29.19 0.10 -7.22
CA PHE A 45 28.19 -0.76 -6.69
C PHE A 45 27.39 -1.20 -7.93
N ALA A 46 27.93 -2.20 -8.62
CA ALA A 46 27.12 -3.01 -9.49
C ALA A 46 26.02 -3.49 -8.54
N GLN A 47 24.84 -2.95 -8.72
CA GLN A 47 23.63 -3.44 -8.12
C GLN A 47 23.52 -4.87 -8.65
N LYS A 48 24.05 -5.80 -7.86
CA LYS A 48 23.90 -7.23 -8.11
C LYS A 48 22.40 -7.43 -8.02
N ASP A 49 21.77 -7.69 -9.12
CA ASP A 49 20.41 -8.19 -9.12
C ASP A 49 20.46 -9.38 -8.16
N ILE A 50 19.74 -9.26 -7.05
CA ILE A 50 19.62 -10.34 -6.09
C ILE A 50 18.75 -11.36 -6.81
N GLU A 51 19.40 -12.27 -7.51
CA GLU A 51 18.78 -13.48 -7.99
C GLU A 51 18.45 -14.29 -6.73
N LEU A 52 17.19 -14.21 -6.31
CA LEU A 52 16.68 -15.06 -5.24
C LEU A 52 16.74 -16.49 -5.77
N ASP A 53 17.81 -17.20 -5.43
CA ASP A 53 17.95 -18.64 -5.64
C ASP A 53 17.00 -19.36 -4.66
N ILE A 54 15.71 -19.31 -4.99
CA ILE A 54 14.68 -20.05 -4.25
C ILE A 54 14.56 -21.38 -4.99
N ASP A 55 14.97 -22.45 -4.31
CA ASP A 55 14.74 -23.82 -4.77
C ASP A 55 13.23 -24.09 -4.76
N VAL A 56 12.60 -23.83 -5.90
CA VAL A 56 11.16 -24.02 -6.08
C VAL A 56 10.92 -25.40 -6.66
N PRO A 57 10.08 -26.25 -6.02
CA PRO A 57 9.74 -27.55 -6.57
C PRO A 57 9.18 -27.43 -7.99
N GLU A 58 9.74 -28.20 -8.92
CA GLU A 58 9.27 -28.22 -10.32
C GLU A 58 7.85 -28.74 -10.48
N LYS A 59 7.36 -29.51 -9.52
CA LYS A 59 6.06 -30.18 -9.58
C LYS A 59 5.33 -30.10 -8.24
N TRP A 60 4.01 -29.92 -8.29
CA TRP A 60 3.14 -30.12 -7.14
C TRP A 60 3.08 -31.62 -6.79
N GLN A 61 2.85 -31.93 -5.50
CA GLN A 61 2.57 -33.30 -5.04
C GLN A 61 1.12 -33.75 -5.36
N ILE A 62 0.53 -33.19 -6.41
CA ILE A 62 -0.87 -33.42 -6.83
C ILE A 62 -0.85 -34.04 -8.23
N ASP A 63 -1.85 -34.92 -8.52
CA ASP A 63 -1.98 -35.58 -9.80
C ASP A 63 -2.02 -34.59 -10.97
N SER A 64 -1.35 -34.96 -12.06
CA SER A 64 -1.13 -34.13 -13.25
C SER A 64 -2.40 -33.67 -14.00
N ILE A 65 -3.58 -34.17 -13.60
CA ILE A 65 -4.88 -33.79 -14.16
C ILE A 65 -5.24 -32.33 -13.90
N TYR A 66 -4.64 -31.74 -12.88
CA TYR A 66 -4.91 -30.35 -12.42
C TYR A 66 -3.90 -29.33 -12.92
N LEU A 67 -2.93 -29.73 -13.75
CA LEU A 67 -1.86 -28.87 -14.21
C LEU A 67 -2.16 -28.32 -15.61
N THR A 68 -2.50 -27.07 -15.74
CA THR A 68 -2.51 -26.34 -17.03
C THR A 68 -1.69 -25.07 -16.93
N ASN A 69 -0.99 -24.76 -18.04
CA ASN A 69 -0.05 -23.64 -18.14
C ASN A 69 -0.68 -22.25 -18.23
N ASN A 70 -2.01 -22.10 -18.06
CA ASN A 70 -2.70 -20.83 -18.18
C ASN A 70 -3.37 -20.43 -16.85
N ILE A 71 -2.62 -19.71 -16.01
CA ILE A 71 -3.17 -19.01 -14.83
C ILE A 71 -3.42 -17.54 -15.23
N THR A 72 -4.37 -17.29 -16.08
CA THR A 72 -4.82 -15.93 -16.35
C THR A 72 -6.33 -15.87 -16.22
N HIS A 73 -6.82 -15.97 -14.98
CA HIS A 73 -8.23 -15.64 -14.71
C HIS A 73 -8.28 -14.70 -13.51
N TYR A 74 -8.33 -13.41 -13.82
CA TYR A 74 -8.72 -12.38 -12.85
C TYR A 74 -10.13 -12.65 -12.30
N ASP A 75 -10.96 -13.45 -13.00
CA ASP A 75 -12.37 -13.76 -12.70
C ASP A 75 -12.55 -15.18 -12.20
N TRP A 76 -11.68 -15.65 -11.29
CA TRP A 76 -11.75 -17.02 -10.76
C TRP A 76 -13.10 -17.35 -10.09
N TRP A 77 -13.83 -16.34 -9.56
CA TRP A 77 -15.13 -16.49 -8.92
C TRP A 77 -16.25 -16.80 -9.91
N SER A 78 -16.14 -16.42 -11.16
CA SER A 78 -17.16 -16.74 -12.20
C SER A 78 -17.33 -18.25 -12.41
N ARG A 79 -16.35 -19.07 -11.98
CA ARG A 79 -16.42 -20.54 -12.03
C ARG A 79 -17.44 -21.14 -11.10
N PHE A 80 -17.88 -20.40 -10.08
CA PHE A 80 -18.97 -20.82 -9.20
C PHE A 80 -20.34 -20.69 -9.86
N ASN A 81 -20.42 -19.98 -10.99
CA ASN A 81 -21.63 -19.76 -11.76
C ASN A 81 -22.80 -19.24 -10.90
N ASP A 82 -22.46 -18.32 -9.99
CA ASP A 82 -23.40 -17.66 -9.07
C ASP A 82 -23.53 -16.18 -9.40
N PRO A 83 -24.64 -15.75 -10.02
CA PRO A 83 -24.85 -14.35 -10.42
C PRO A 83 -24.86 -13.38 -9.23
N MET A 84 -25.25 -13.84 -8.03
CA MET A 84 -25.23 -13.01 -6.83
C MET A 84 -23.80 -12.72 -6.40
N LEU A 85 -22.92 -13.74 -6.39
CA LEU A 85 -21.50 -13.57 -6.10
C LEU A 85 -20.82 -12.60 -7.08
N ASP A 86 -21.10 -12.76 -8.38
CA ASP A 86 -20.59 -11.87 -9.43
C ASP A 86 -21.01 -10.41 -9.19
N SER A 87 -22.29 -10.21 -8.85
CA SER A 87 -22.83 -8.88 -8.55
C SER A 87 -22.16 -8.25 -7.32
N LEU A 88 -22.01 -9.03 -6.24
CA LEU A 88 -21.37 -8.56 -5.00
C LEU A 88 -19.92 -8.16 -5.23
N ILE A 89 -19.15 -8.95 -5.96
CA ILE A 89 -17.77 -8.64 -6.26
C ILE A 89 -17.67 -7.35 -7.12
N ASN A 90 -18.51 -7.20 -8.14
CA ASN A 90 -18.52 -6.00 -8.96
C ASN A 90 -18.85 -4.74 -8.15
N VAL A 91 -19.82 -4.81 -7.25
CA VAL A 91 -20.16 -3.71 -6.34
C VAL A 91 -19.01 -3.42 -5.38
N ALA A 92 -18.35 -4.45 -4.83
CA ALA A 92 -17.20 -4.27 -3.94
C ALA A 92 -16.04 -3.58 -4.65
N LEU A 93 -15.69 -4.01 -5.87
CA LEU A 93 -14.61 -3.40 -6.66
C LEU A 93 -14.86 -1.93 -6.97
N THR A 94 -16.13 -1.53 -7.11
CA THR A 94 -16.49 -0.14 -7.42
C THR A 94 -16.56 0.75 -6.19
N ASN A 95 -17.09 0.23 -5.07
CA ASN A 95 -17.50 1.05 -3.94
C ASN A 95 -16.63 0.87 -2.70
N ASN A 96 -15.69 -0.08 -2.68
CA ASN A 96 -14.89 -0.33 -1.49
C ASN A 96 -13.93 0.83 -1.19
N HIS A 97 -14.15 1.52 -0.06
CA HIS A 97 -13.36 2.69 0.32
C HIS A 97 -11.89 2.38 0.61
N ASN A 98 -11.57 1.17 1.07
CA ASN A 98 -10.18 0.77 1.29
C ASN A 98 -9.45 0.61 -0.06
N LEU A 99 -10.11 0.01 -1.05
CA LEU A 99 -9.56 -0.12 -2.41
C LEU A 99 -9.35 1.26 -3.04
N GLN A 100 -10.31 2.19 -2.91
CA GLN A 100 -10.19 3.58 -3.36
C GLN A 100 -9.00 4.31 -2.70
N SER A 101 -8.75 4.04 -1.41
CA SER A 101 -7.59 4.62 -0.72
C SER A 101 -6.26 4.09 -1.27
N ILE A 102 -6.19 2.80 -1.61
CA ILE A 102 -4.99 2.18 -2.21
C ILE A 102 -4.79 2.69 -3.64
N GLU A 103 -5.87 2.87 -4.42
CA GLU A 103 -5.84 3.48 -5.75
C GLU A 103 -5.30 4.91 -5.69
N ALA A 104 -5.78 5.73 -4.77
CA ALA A 104 -5.26 7.09 -4.55
C ALA A 104 -3.78 7.11 -4.14
N ALA A 105 -3.31 6.09 -3.40
CA ALA A 105 -1.89 5.94 -3.08
C ALA A 105 -1.05 5.53 -4.31
N LEU A 106 -1.60 4.73 -5.21
CA LEU A 106 -1.00 4.41 -6.51
C LEU A 106 -0.86 5.67 -7.36
N ASP A 107 -1.93 6.45 -7.54
CA ASP A 107 -1.93 7.71 -8.29
C ASP A 107 -0.90 8.70 -7.72
N LYS A 108 -0.85 8.83 -6.39
CA LYS A 108 0.17 9.64 -5.73
C LYS A 108 1.59 9.19 -6.09
N SER A 109 1.86 7.90 -6.11
CA SER A 109 3.19 7.38 -6.44
C SER A 109 3.55 7.61 -7.92
N GLU A 110 2.59 7.55 -8.82
CA GLU A 110 2.76 7.91 -10.22
C GLU A 110 3.12 9.38 -10.38
N LEU A 111 2.39 10.28 -9.70
CA LEU A 111 2.67 11.72 -9.72
C LEU A 111 4.05 12.05 -9.15
N VAL A 112 4.49 11.38 -8.09
CA VAL A 112 5.85 11.51 -7.54
C VAL A 112 6.89 11.05 -8.54
N TYR A 113 6.64 9.94 -9.26
CA TYR A 113 7.51 9.50 -10.35
C TYR A 113 7.57 10.53 -11.47
N GLN A 114 6.43 11.08 -11.89
CA GLN A 114 6.37 12.15 -12.90
C GLN A 114 7.09 13.42 -12.42
N GLN A 115 6.86 13.83 -11.17
CA GLN A 115 7.55 14.96 -10.56
C GLN A 115 9.07 14.76 -10.53
N SER A 116 9.56 13.55 -10.25
CA SER A 116 10.99 13.29 -10.24
C SER A 116 11.67 13.52 -11.59
N LYS A 117 10.93 13.36 -12.70
CA LYS A 117 11.42 13.66 -14.05
C LYS A 117 11.65 15.17 -14.28
N SER A 118 10.92 16.04 -13.56
CA SER A 118 11.09 17.49 -13.69
C SER A 118 12.50 17.96 -13.28
N ASN A 119 13.22 17.18 -12.45
CA ASN A 119 14.58 17.49 -12.06
C ASN A 119 15.60 17.43 -13.21
N PHE A 120 15.22 16.89 -14.37
CA PHE A 120 16.04 16.95 -15.58
C PHE A 120 15.97 18.32 -16.31
N TYR A 121 14.98 19.13 -15.96
CA TYR A 121 14.74 20.41 -16.59
C TYR A 121 15.13 21.56 -15.66
N PRO A 122 15.51 22.74 -16.19
CA PRO A 122 15.74 23.92 -15.39
C PRO A 122 14.47 24.35 -14.64
N SER A 123 14.63 24.72 -13.37
CA SER A 123 13.58 25.38 -12.60
C SER A 123 13.64 26.89 -12.82
N LEU A 124 12.48 27.50 -12.99
CA LEU A 124 12.33 28.94 -13.16
C LEU A 124 11.40 29.45 -12.06
N SER A 125 11.90 30.44 -11.28
CA SER A 125 11.09 31.11 -10.27
C SER A 125 11.06 32.61 -10.50
N LEU A 126 9.88 33.21 -10.32
CA LEU A 126 9.67 34.67 -10.32
C LEU A 126 9.40 35.07 -8.87
N ASP A 127 10.29 35.92 -8.34
CA ASP A 127 10.16 36.46 -7.00
C ASP A 127 9.85 37.95 -7.10
N ALA A 128 8.83 38.39 -6.39
CA ALA A 128 8.51 39.80 -6.24
C ALA A 128 8.26 40.12 -4.76
N GLN A 129 9.04 41.05 -4.24
CA GLN A 129 8.96 41.44 -2.82
C GLN A 129 8.91 42.97 -2.71
N TYR A 130 7.89 43.45 -1.99
CA TYR A 130 7.81 44.83 -1.57
C TYR A 130 8.12 44.91 -0.09
N ASN A 131 9.18 45.69 0.22
CA ASN A 131 9.58 45.98 1.62
C ASN A 131 9.29 47.42 1.93
N LEU A 132 8.53 47.64 3.00
CA LEU A 132 8.34 48.97 3.59
C LEU A 132 8.98 48.97 4.98
N SER A 133 9.94 49.82 5.18
CA SER A 133 10.63 49.99 6.48
C SER A 133 10.47 51.40 6.99
N GLU A 134 10.16 51.50 8.25
CA GLU A 134 10.09 52.80 8.95
C GLU A 134 11.13 52.79 10.06
N SER A 135 12.04 53.77 10.03
CA SER A 135 13.12 53.92 11.02
C SER A 135 12.58 54.63 12.28
N SER A 136 12.98 54.12 13.47
CA SER A 136 12.63 54.75 14.75
C SER A 136 13.25 56.12 14.90
N LEU A 137 12.52 57.06 15.48
CA LEU A 137 12.97 58.40 15.84
C LEU A 137 14.22 58.44 16.76
N ASN A 138 14.38 57.40 17.56
CA ASN A 138 15.46 57.33 18.57
C ASN A 138 16.76 56.78 18.03
N TYR A 139 16.80 56.38 16.74
CA TYR A 139 17.98 55.76 16.13
C TYR A 139 18.94 56.79 15.49
N TYR A 140 18.43 57.98 15.13
CA TYR A 140 19.23 59.06 14.58
C TYR A 140 19.42 60.16 15.60
N GLU A 141 20.67 60.36 16.03
CA GLU A 141 21.06 61.51 16.81
C GLU A 141 20.87 62.79 15.96
N GLU A 142 20.22 63.79 16.54
CA GLU A 142 19.83 65.11 16.08
C GLU A 142 20.61 65.76 14.91
N THR A 143 20.47 65.39 13.69
CA THR A 143 21.13 66.19 12.62
C THR A 143 20.36 66.42 11.33
N SER A 144 19.14 65.98 11.19
CA SER A 144 18.31 66.50 10.09
C SER A 144 16.82 66.21 10.27
N SER A 145 16.04 67.28 10.42
CA SER A 145 14.60 67.28 10.52
C SER A 145 13.87 66.88 9.25
N ASP A 146 14.58 66.43 8.24
CA ASP A 146 14.03 66.16 6.90
C ASP A 146 14.37 64.74 6.36
N ALA A 147 14.80 63.83 7.21
CA ALA A 147 15.06 62.46 6.81
C ALA A 147 13.76 61.70 6.52
N ASN A 148 13.59 61.27 5.28
CA ASN A 148 12.50 60.43 4.87
C ASN A 148 12.56 59.11 5.64
N ARG A 149 11.77 58.91 6.69
CA ARG A 149 11.84 57.80 7.65
C ARG A 149 11.23 56.52 7.08
N THR A 150 10.40 56.67 6.08
CA THR A 150 9.70 55.56 5.44
C THR A 150 10.40 55.25 4.13
N ASN A 151 11.05 54.11 4.06
CA ASN A 151 11.69 53.62 2.85
C ASN A 151 10.90 52.42 2.31
N GLY A 152 10.38 52.57 1.09
CA GLY A 152 9.72 51.47 0.37
C GLY A 152 10.59 51.10 -0.84
N TYR A 153 10.86 49.83 -0.99
CA TYR A 153 11.51 49.33 -2.22
C TYR A 153 10.80 48.06 -2.71
N LEU A 154 10.70 47.97 -4.03
CA LEU A 154 10.17 46.79 -4.74
C LEU A 154 11.35 46.08 -5.39
N ASN A 155 11.53 44.83 -5.03
CA ASN A 155 12.44 43.91 -5.71
C ASN A 155 11.61 42.94 -6.54
N ALA A 156 11.95 42.80 -7.82
CA ALA A 156 11.41 41.75 -8.68
C ALA A 156 12.60 41.08 -9.39
N GLY A 157 12.60 39.75 -9.33
CA GLY A 157 13.70 38.95 -9.90
C GLY A 157 13.20 37.67 -10.54
N LEU A 158 13.85 37.29 -11.64
CA LEU A 158 13.66 35.98 -12.28
C LEU A 158 14.91 35.15 -12.01
N ASN A 159 14.73 34.01 -11.33
CA ASN A 159 15.80 33.06 -11.05
C ASN A 159 15.60 31.80 -11.89
N ALA A 160 16.68 31.37 -12.56
CA ALA A 160 16.72 30.09 -13.26
C ALA A 160 17.85 29.24 -12.63
N SER A 161 17.56 28.01 -12.26
CA SER A 161 18.55 27.07 -11.78
C SER A 161 18.42 25.71 -12.46
N TRP A 162 19.55 25.12 -12.80
CA TRP A 162 19.62 23.81 -13.44
C TRP A 162 20.81 23.01 -12.92
N GLU A 163 20.51 21.78 -12.44
CA GLU A 163 21.52 20.82 -12.01
C GLU A 163 21.73 19.77 -13.12
N ILE A 164 22.89 19.84 -13.80
CA ILE A 164 23.24 18.86 -14.83
C ILE A 164 23.62 17.54 -14.15
N ASP A 165 22.97 16.45 -14.54
CA ASP A 165 23.14 15.11 -13.93
C ASP A 165 24.38 14.39 -14.49
N VAL A 166 25.58 14.85 -14.12
CA VAL A 166 26.84 14.24 -14.56
C VAL A 166 27.07 12.87 -13.93
N PHE A 167 26.72 12.71 -12.65
CA PHE A 167 26.96 11.49 -11.86
C PHE A 167 25.75 10.58 -11.72
N GLY A 168 24.62 10.88 -12.36
CA GLY A 168 23.44 10.04 -12.37
C GLY A 168 22.56 10.11 -11.12
N LYS A 169 22.70 11.14 -10.27
CA LYS A 169 21.86 11.38 -9.08
C LYS A 169 20.38 11.44 -9.46
N ASN A 170 20.03 12.30 -10.41
CA ASN A 170 18.65 12.49 -10.84
C ASN A 170 18.11 11.24 -11.58
N ARG A 171 18.94 10.60 -12.42
CA ARG A 171 18.58 9.33 -13.09
C ARG A 171 18.26 8.23 -12.10
N ASN A 172 19.09 8.06 -11.06
CA ASN A 172 18.84 7.05 -10.02
C ASN A 172 17.62 7.39 -9.16
N ASN A 173 17.37 8.66 -8.87
CA ASN A 173 16.15 9.09 -8.16
C ASN A 173 14.89 8.78 -8.98
N VAL A 174 14.89 9.06 -10.29
CA VAL A 174 13.77 8.72 -11.19
C VAL A 174 13.56 7.21 -11.26
N LYS A 175 14.65 6.41 -11.35
CA LYS A 175 14.58 4.95 -11.33
C LYS A 175 13.99 4.43 -10.01
N SER A 176 14.41 5.00 -8.87
CA SER A 176 13.87 4.67 -7.55
C SER A 176 12.37 4.92 -7.47
N ASN A 177 11.92 6.13 -7.86
CA ASN A 177 10.51 6.49 -7.84
C ASN A 177 9.67 5.66 -8.83
N LYS A 178 10.24 5.27 -9.99
CA LYS A 178 9.61 4.33 -10.91
C LYS A 178 9.39 2.96 -10.25
N ASN A 179 10.40 2.43 -9.56
CA ASN A 179 10.27 1.15 -8.87
C ASN A 179 9.25 1.21 -7.72
N THR A 180 9.16 2.35 -7.02
CA THR A 180 8.11 2.59 -6.00
C THR A 180 6.72 2.59 -6.62
N TYR A 181 6.55 3.24 -7.79
CA TYR A 181 5.29 3.20 -8.53
C TYR A 181 4.90 1.76 -8.92
N LEU A 182 5.83 0.99 -9.51
CA LEU A 182 5.59 -0.41 -9.87
C LEU A 182 5.26 -1.29 -8.66
N ALA A 183 5.88 -1.04 -7.52
CA ALA A 183 5.56 -1.73 -6.27
C ALA A 183 4.14 -1.41 -5.78
N ASN A 184 3.70 -0.15 -5.87
CA ASN A 184 2.33 0.24 -5.53
C ASN A 184 1.30 -0.31 -6.52
N GLU A 185 1.64 -0.42 -7.81
CA GLU A 185 0.80 -1.09 -8.81
C GLU A 185 0.58 -2.57 -8.46
N ALA A 186 1.64 -3.29 -8.09
CA ALA A 186 1.53 -4.66 -7.62
C ALA A 186 0.72 -4.78 -6.31
N ASN A 187 0.85 -3.83 -5.38
CA ASN A 187 0.06 -3.75 -4.16
C ASN A 187 -1.43 -3.53 -4.45
N TYR A 188 -1.77 -2.69 -5.42
CA TYR A 188 -3.15 -2.47 -5.84
C TYR A 188 -3.77 -3.75 -6.42
N GLN A 189 -3.04 -4.47 -7.30
CA GLN A 189 -3.49 -5.76 -7.83
C GLN A 189 -3.71 -6.79 -6.72
N ASN A 190 -2.81 -6.85 -5.75
CA ASN A 190 -2.96 -7.73 -4.58
C ASN A 190 -4.17 -7.35 -3.73
N ALA A 191 -4.45 -6.05 -3.57
CA ALA A 191 -5.62 -5.57 -2.83
C ALA A 191 -6.95 -5.99 -3.52
N ILE A 192 -7.02 -5.91 -4.85
CA ILE A 192 -8.17 -6.41 -5.64
C ILE A 192 -8.37 -7.89 -5.38
N MET A 193 -7.33 -8.71 -5.50
CA MET A 193 -7.44 -10.16 -5.29
C MET A 193 -7.90 -10.49 -3.86
N ASN A 194 -7.35 -9.81 -2.87
CA ASN A 194 -7.74 -9.99 -1.46
C ASN A 194 -9.18 -9.58 -1.20
N LEU A 195 -9.64 -8.48 -1.78
CA LEU A 195 -11.03 -8.02 -1.66
C LEU A 195 -11.99 -9.05 -2.25
N CYS A 196 -11.73 -9.54 -3.47
CA CYS A 196 -12.55 -10.58 -4.11
C CYS A 196 -12.59 -11.86 -3.26
N ALA A 197 -11.46 -12.29 -2.70
CA ALA A 197 -11.38 -13.46 -1.83
C ALA A 197 -12.17 -13.28 -0.52
N GLN A 198 -12.10 -12.08 0.09
CA GLN A 198 -12.85 -11.77 1.31
C GLN A 198 -14.36 -11.73 1.06
N VAL A 199 -14.82 -11.11 -0.04
CA VAL A 199 -16.24 -11.09 -0.43
C VAL A 199 -16.75 -12.52 -0.64
N ALA A 200 -16.02 -13.31 -1.44
CA ALA A 200 -16.42 -14.70 -1.72
C ALA A 200 -16.47 -15.54 -0.44
N THR A 201 -15.43 -15.47 0.39
CA THR A 201 -15.39 -16.24 1.65
C THR A 201 -16.53 -15.85 2.59
N THR A 202 -16.81 -14.56 2.73
CA THR A 202 -17.89 -14.08 3.60
C THR A 202 -19.25 -14.49 3.06
N TYR A 203 -19.44 -14.46 1.74
CA TYR A 203 -20.66 -14.91 1.08
C TYR A 203 -20.89 -16.41 1.27
N PHE A 204 -19.88 -17.25 1.08
CA PHE A 204 -19.98 -18.69 1.31
C PHE A 204 -20.27 -19.02 2.77
N ASN A 205 -19.66 -18.31 3.72
CA ASN A 205 -19.97 -18.47 5.14
C ASN A 205 -21.43 -18.11 5.44
N LEU A 206 -21.93 -17.00 4.88
CA LEU A 206 -23.32 -16.60 5.00
C LEU A 206 -24.26 -17.72 4.53
N ARG A 207 -24.05 -18.23 3.30
CA ARG A 207 -24.88 -19.31 2.73
C ARG A 207 -24.79 -20.61 3.55
N SER A 208 -23.61 -20.92 4.07
CA SER A 208 -23.40 -22.07 4.95
C SER A 208 -24.20 -21.94 6.26
N TYR A 209 -24.18 -20.77 6.91
CA TYR A 209 -24.96 -20.57 8.13
C TYR A 209 -26.46 -20.56 7.88
N GLN A 210 -26.93 -20.01 6.77
CA GLN A 210 -28.32 -20.10 6.36
C GLN A 210 -28.77 -21.56 6.17
N GLN A 211 -27.95 -22.37 5.51
CA GLN A 211 -28.25 -23.80 5.34
C GLN A 211 -28.23 -24.55 6.67
N GLN A 212 -27.30 -24.25 7.56
CA GLN A 212 -27.27 -24.82 8.92
C GLN A 212 -28.53 -24.44 9.71
N LEU A 213 -29.04 -23.21 9.56
CA LEU A 213 -30.25 -22.73 10.21
C LEU A 213 -31.48 -23.53 9.73
N ILE A 214 -31.57 -23.79 8.41
CA ILE A 214 -32.66 -24.63 7.86
C ILE A 214 -32.61 -26.03 8.45
N VAL A 215 -31.44 -26.69 8.46
CA VAL A 215 -31.28 -28.04 9.02
C VAL A 215 -31.55 -28.05 10.52
N ALA A 216 -31.11 -27.02 11.27
CA ALA A 216 -31.39 -26.92 12.70
C ALA A 216 -32.90 -26.83 12.99
N ASN A 217 -33.65 -26.04 12.20
CA ASN A 217 -35.12 -25.94 12.34
C ASN A 217 -35.81 -27.26 12.04
N GLN A 218 -35.39 -28.00 11.01
CA GLN A 218 -35.91 -29.35 10.70
C GLN A 218 -35.62 -30.35 11.82
N ASN A 219 -34.40 -30.27 12.41
CA ASN A 219 -34.07 -31.12 13.55
C ASN A 219 -34.90 -30.80 14.78
N ILE A 220 -35.13 -29.52 15.08
CA ILE A 220 -35.97 -29.08 16.21
C ILE A 220 -37.41 -29.64 16.06
N GLU A 221 -38.01 -29.61 14.87
CA GLU A 221 -39.33 -30.17 14.62
C GLU A 221 -39.32 -31.67 14.89
N SER A 222 -38.32 -32.40 14.38
CA SER A 222 -38.19 -33.86 14.59
C SER A 222 -37.96 -34.20 16.07
N GLU A 223 -37.10 -33.48 16.76
CA GLU A 223 -36.76 -33.69 18.18
C GLU A 223 -37.96 -33.34 19.08
N LYS A 224 -38.77 -32.34 18.71
CA LYS A 224 -40.01 -32.02 19.40
C LYS A 224 -41.01 -33.20 19.33
N ASN A 225 -41.19 -33.78 18.14
CA ASN A 225 -42.05 -34.92 17.96
C ASN A 225 -41.57 -36.13 18.78
N ILE A 226 -40.26 -36.39 18.85
CA ILE A 226 -39.67 -37.42 19.67
C ILE A 226 -39.92 -37.15 21.16
N LEU A 227 -39.75 -35.91 21.61
CA LEU A 227 -40.02 -35.50 22.98
C LEU A 227 -41.48 -35.74 23.35
N ASP A 228 -42.45 -35.35 22.51
CA ASP A 228 -43.88 -35.51 22.74
C ASP A 228 -44.27 -37.00 22.84
N ILE A 229 -43.74 -37.86 21.95
CA ILE A 229 -43.91 -39.32 22.02
C ILE A 229 -43.30 -39.87 23.31
N THR A 230 -42.12 -39.43 23.73
CA THR A 230 -41.46 -39.93 24.93
C THR A 230 -42.22 -39.53 26.20
N ILE A 231 -42.82 -38.35 26.26
CA ILE A 231 -43.68 -37.88 27.34
C ILE A 231 -44.95 -38.78 27.42
N ALA A 232 -45.61 -39.03 26.29
CA ALA A 232 -46.81 -39.87 26.24
C ALA A 232 -46.53 -41.33 26.68
N ARG A 233 -45.36 -41.87 26.34
CA ARG A 233 -44.93 -43.22 26.81
C ARG A 233 -44.67 -43.22 28.31
N TYR A 234 -44.04 -42.17 28.86
CA TYR A 234 -43.84 -42.04 30.30
C TYR A 234 -45.15 -41.95 31.06
N GLU A 235 -46.10 -41.14 30.59
CA GLU A 235 -47.45 -40.99 31.20
C GLU A 235 -48.24 -42.28 31.16
N SER A 236 -48.03 -43.14 30.13
CA SER A 236 -48.63 -44.45 30.01
C SER A 236 -47.91 -45.55 30.82
N GLY A 237 -46.85 -45.22 31.57
CA GLY A 237 -46.07 -46.18 32.34
C GLY A 237 -45.11 -47.05 31.51
N LEU A 238 -44.88 -46.73 30.22
CA LEU A 238 -44.05 -47.48 29.26
C LEU A 238 -42.67 -46.88 29.08
N GLY A 239 -42.29 -45.81 29.83
CA GLY A 239 -41.02 -45.11 29.76
C GLY A 239 -40.54 -44.68 31.14
N THR A 240 -39.32 -44.14 31.20
CA THR A 240 -38.74 -43.62 32.42
C THR A 240 -38.63 -42.08 32.41
N GLN A 241 -38.57 -41.47 33.60
CA GLN A 241 -38.31 -40.04 33.71
C GLN A 241 -36.92 -39.65 33.14
N LEU A 242 -35.97 -40.57 33.13
CA LEU A 242 -34.64 -40.38 32.52
C LEU A 242 -34.78 -40.18 31.00
N ASP A 243 -35.60 -41.00 30.33
CA ASP A 243 -35.82 -40.88 28.87
C ASP A 243 -36.39 -39.51 28.51
N VAL A 244 -37.40 -39.02 29.28
CA VAL A 244 -37.96 -37.68 29.10
C VAL A 244 -36.90 -36.59 29.30
N SER A 245 -36.09 -36.72 30.31
CA SER A 245 -35.02 -35.74 30.60
C SER A 245 -33.97 -35.69 29.51
N GLN A 246 -33.61 -36.86 28.95
CA GLN A 246 -32.68 -36.95 27.82
C GLN A 246 -33.28 -36.32 26.56
N ALA A 247 -34.53 -36.67 26.19
CA ALA A 247 -35.19 -36.06 25.05
C ALA A 247 -35.34 -34.53 25.17
N LYS A 248 -35.68 -34.02 26.36
CA LYS A 248 -35.70 -32.58 26.66
C LYS A 248 -34.33 -31.96 26.47
N SER A 249 -33.26 -32.59 26.96
CA SER A 249 -31.89 -32.07 26.82
C SER A 249 -31.49 -31.92 25.35
N VAL A 250 -31.77 -32.94 24.51
CA VAL A 250 -31.48 -32.89 23.07
C VAL A 250 -32.24 -31.74 22.42
N TYR A 251 -33.56 -31.69 22.60
CA TYR A 251 -34.40 -30.62 22.03
C TYR A 251 -33.93 -29.20 22.40
N TYR A 252 -33.71 -28.95 23.69
CA TYR A 252 -33.29 -27.62 24.14
C TYR A 252 -31.84 -27.26 23.72
N ASN A 253 -30.96 -28.26 23.61
CA ASN A 253 -29.62 -28.03 23.09
C ASN A 253 -29.64 -27.60 21.62
N THR A 254 -30.46 -28.26 20.79
CA THR A 254 -30.62 -27.88 19.38
C THR A 254 -31.31 -26.51 19.26
N LEU A 255 -32.34 -26.25 20.06
CA LEU A 255 -33.03 -24.96 20.09
C LEU A 255 -32.08 -23.81 20.46
N ALA A 256 -31.12 -24.02 21.36
CA ALA A 256 -30.11 -23.04 21.77
C ALA A 256 -29.10 -22.71 20.66
N THR A 257 -29.02 -23.49 19.57
CA THR A 257 -28.15 -23.19 18.44
C THR A 257 -28.71 -22.08 17.54
N ILE A 258 -30.03 -21.91 17.47
CA ILE A 258 -30.69 -20.94 16.58
C ILE A 258 -30.19 -19.51 16.77
N PRO A 259 -30.24 -18.92 17.98
CA PRO A 259 -29.79 -17.53 18.16
C PRO A 259 -28.32 -17.31 17.78
N ARG A 260 -27.49 -18.34 17.95
CA ARG A 260 -26.09 -18.30 17.57
C ARG A 260 -25.93 -18.29 16.05
N LEU A 261 -26.69 -19.08 15.30
CA LEU A 261 -26.67 -19.08 13.84
C LEU A 261 -27.18 -17.75 13.28
N ASP A 262 -28.25 -17.18 13.86
CA ASP A 262 -28.78 -15.87 13.49
C ASP A 262 -27.74 -14.76 13.71
N ALA A 263 -26.99 -14.85 14.82
CA ALA A 263 -25.90 -13.91 15.09
C ALA A 263 -24.78 -14.02 14.04
N TYR A 264 -24.38 -15.22 13.63
CA TYR A 264 -23.37 -15.42 12.58
C TYR A 264 -23.84 -14.94 11.21
N ILE A 265 -25.11 -15.18 10.84
CA ILE A 265 -25.74 -14.67 9.62
C ILE A 265 -25.67 -13.13 9.63
N THR A 266 -26.12 -12.51 10.72
CA THR A 266 -26.06 -11.05 10.88
C THR A 266 -24.63 -10.51 10.79
N GLN A 267 -23.67 -11.18 11.38
CA GLN A 267 -22.25 -10.81 11.30
C GLN A 267 -21.74 -10.88 9.85
N CYS A 268 -22.09 -11.93 9.09
CA CYS A 268 -21.69 -12.05 7.68
C CYS A 268 -22.32 -10.94 6.83
N VAL A 269 -23.59 -10.61 7.02
CA VAL A 269 -24.28 -9.50 6.32
C VAL A 269 -23.58 -8.15 6.62
N ASN A 270 -23.27 -7.89 7.89
CA ASN A 270 -22.56 -6.69 8.28
C ASN A 270 -21.14 -6.62 7.66
N GLN A 271 -20.42 -7.75 7.64
CA GLN A 271 -19.10 -7.83 7.02
C GLN A 271 -19.17 -7.60 5.50
N LEU A 272 -20.17 -8.19 4.81
CA LEU A 272 -20.40 -7.90 3.40
C LEU A 272 -20.72 -6.43 3.16
N ALA A 273 -21.55 -5.81 4.01
CA ALA A 273 -21.87 -4.39 3.90
C ALA A 273 -20.62 -3.51 3.94
N ILE A 274 -19.68 -3.81 4.84
CA ILE A 274 -18.39 -3.10 4.93
C ILE A 274 -17.57 -3.30 3.66
N LEU A 275 -17.48 -4.54 3.17
CA LEU A 275 -16.71 -4.87 1.97
C LEU A 275 -17.29 -4.20 0.71
N LEU A 276 -18.61 -4.08 0.65
CA LEU A 276 -19.34 -3.46 -0.46
C LEU A 276 -19.44 -1.93 -0.35
N GLY A 277 -19.00 -1.33 0.77
CA GLY A 277 -19.12 0.11 1.02
C GLY A 277 -20.59 0.56 1.12
N THR A 278 -21.49 -0.30 1.62
CA THR A 278 -22.94 -0.06 1.72
C THR A 278 -23.43 -0.20 3.16
N TYR A 279 -24.71 0.15 3.39
CA TYR A 279 -25.31 -0.01 4.71
C TYR A 279 -25.87 -1.45 4.87
N PRO A 280 -25.73 -2.08 6.06
CA PRO A 280 -26.27 -3.43 6.31
C PRO A 280 -27.76 -3.58 6.04
N SER A 281 -28.54 -2.52 6.27
CA SER A 281 -29.99 -2.51 6.05
C SER A 281 -30.37 -2.73 4.58
N THR A 282 -29.54 -2.29 3.62
CA THR A 282 -29.81 -2.45 2.19
C THR A 282 -29.55 -3.86 1.69
N LEU A 283 -28.72 -4.62 2.41
CA LEU A 283 -28.35 -5.99 2.05
C LEU A 283 -29.26 -7.04 2.70
N LYS A 284 -29.86 -6.73 3.85
CA LYS A 284 -30.64 -7.70 4.63
C LYS A 284 -31.76 -8.32 3.81
N ASP A 285 -32.54 -7.51 3.12
CA ASP A 285 -33.68 -7.97 2.31
C ASP A 285 -33.21 -8.82 1.10
N SER A 286 -31.99 -8.61 0.61
CA SER A 286 -31.42 -9.38 -0.50
C SER A 286 -30.95 -10.78 -0.10
N PHE A 287 -30.83 -11.07 1.19
CA PHE A 287 -30.36 -12.33 1.73
C PHE A 287 -31.40 -13.07 2.59
N ASP A 288 -32.64 -12.59 2.64
CA ASP A 288 -33.71 -13.26 3.40
C ASP A 288 -34.04 -14.65 2.83
N ASP A 289 -33.89 -14.83 1.51
CA ASP A 289 -34.05 -16.14 0.88
C ASP A 289 -32.73 -16.94 0.92
N ALA A 290 -32.80 -18.09 1.61
CA ALA A 290 -31.71 -19.05 1.61
C ALA A 290 -31.62 -19.74 0.24
N SER A 291 -30.53 -19.51 -0.49
CA SER A 291 -30.25 -20.25 -1.72
C SER A 291 -29.25 -21.38 -1.45
N GLU A 292 -29.20 -22.33 -2.38
CA GLU A 292 -28.23 -23.44 -2.31
C GLU A 292 -26.79 -22.92 -2.32
N LEU A 293 -25.87 -23.67 -1.66
CA LEU A 293 -24.45 -23.40 -1.69
C LEU A 293 -23.94 -23.50 -3.13
N PRO A 294 -23.24 -22.48 -3.63
CA PRO A 294 -22.60 -22.57 -4.95
C PRO A 294 -21.60 -23.72 -4.98
N SER A 295 -21.65 -24.52 -6.04
CA SER A 295 -20.74 -25.66 -6.21
C SER A 295 -19.84 -25.47 -7.41
N ILE A 296 -18.55 -25.79 -7.25
CA ILE A 296 -17.60 -25.80 -8.35
C ILE A 296 -17.87 -27.04 -9.21
N ARG A 297 -18.31 -26.83 -10.44
CA ARG A 297 -18.56 -27.93 -11.41
C ARG A 297 -17.37 -28.25 -12.30
N HIS A 298 -16.29 -27.47 -12.21
CA HIS A 298 -15.12 -27.62 -13.09
C HIS A 298 -13.84 -27.82 -12.29
N ILE A 299 -12.90 -28.57 -12.91
CA ILE A 299 -11.57 -28.78 -12.37
C ILE A 299 -10.84 -27.44 -12.25
N VAL A 300 -10.31 -27.16 -11.07
CA VAL A 300 -9.48 -25.97 -10.84
C VAL A 300 -8.09 -26.26 -11.41
N ASN A 301 -7.72 -25.53 -12.45
CA ASN A 301 -6.38 -25.61 -13.00
C ASN A 301 -5.38 -24.92 -12.06
N VAL A 302 -4.44 -25.66 -11.53
CA VAL A 302 -3.35 -25.15 -10.69
C VAL A 302 -2.11 -25.03 -11.57
N GLY A 303 -1.56 -23.81 -11.71
CA GLY A 303 -0.32 -23.61 -12.46
C GLY A 303 0.90 -24.28 -11.81
N ILE A 304 2.05 -24.16 -12.45
CA ILE A 304 3.32 -24.65 -11.86
C ILE A 304 3.70 -23.83 -10.62
N PRO A 305 4.34 -24.45 -9.59
CA PRO A 305 4.73 -23.75 -8.34
C PRO A 305 5.54 -22.49 -8.57
N ALA A 306 6.46 -22.50 -9.53
CA ALA A 306 7.30 -21.37 -9.88
C ALA A 306 6.50 -20.16 -10.37
N ASP A 307 5.45 -20.35 -11.17
CA ASP A 307 4.62 -19.27 -11.70
C ASP A 307 3.72 -18.66 -10.59
N VAL A 308 3.25 -19.50 -9.66
CA VAL A 308 2.46 -19.01 -8.53
C VAL A 308 3.30 -18.12 -7.60
N ILE A 309 4.57 -18.48 -7.37
CA ILE A 309 5.47 -17.64 -6.55
C ILE A 309 5.86 -16.36 -7.29
N ARG A 310 6.09 -16.43 -8.60
CA ARG A 310 6.47 -15.27 -9.42
C ARG A 310 5.34 -14.23 -9.54
N ASN A 311 4.09 -14.67 -9.50
CA ASN A 311 2.89 -13.83 -9.64
C ASN A 311 2.30 -13.35 -8.30
N ARG A 312 3.00 -13.59 -7.19
CA ARG A 312 2.53 -13.21 -5.85
C ARG A 312 3.18 -11.88 -5.35
#